data_4e86bf9babca8848bccd54b36805c749
#
_entry.id   4e86bf9babca8848bccd54b36805c749
#
_cell.length_a   1.000
_cell.length_b   1.000
_cell.length_c   1.000
_cell.angle_alpha   90.00
_cell.angle_beta   90.00
_cell.angle_gamma   90.00
#
_symmetry.space_group_name_H-M   'P 1'
#
loop_
_entity.id
_entity.type
_entity.pdbx_description
1 polymer ?
#
loop_
_entity_poly.entity_id
_entity_poly.type
_entity_poly.pdbx_seq_one_letter_code
_entity_poly.pdbx_strand_id
1 'polypeptide(L)'
;MHGELERLYDREFRKLKKGDTLIVCGDFGYIFNGSKDEKAVINYLADRKFTTAFVDGTHDNLERINRCRTTVWKGGMVHRIKGNLLHLMRGQIFEIEGSSIFTFGGGESTDKDMRVEQGLWWREEEPTPAEMADGARRLDEAGCRVDYIVTHEPPSLVKSAMLLRRGFADRVNKLNGYFEEIGRSCEYKRWYFGSLHEDRVITERHTCVFRKLLPLGEDPAARGVSGENSAGKERKSDVEFVMS
;
A
#
# COMPACT_ATOMS: atom_id res chain seq x y z
N MET A 1 -5.51 6.50 2.00
CA MET A 1 -5.89 7.91 1.60
C MET A 1 -7.39 8.16 1.73
N HIS A 2 -8.21 7.15 1.62
CA HIS A 2 -9.68 7.20 1.79
C HIS A 2 -10.42 8.29 1.01
N GLY A 3 -9.86 8.76 -0.10
CA GLY A 3 -10.45 9.86 -0.86
C GLY A 3 -10.39 11.23 -0.16
N GLU A 4 -9.65 11.39 0.92
CA GLU A 4 -9.50 12.65 1.66
C GLU A 4 -8.63 13.63 0.88
N LEU A 5 -9.24 14.68 0.30
CA LEU A 5 -8.53 15.69 -0.49
C LEU A 5 -7.44 16.43 0.29
N GLU A 6 -7.63 16.58 1.59
CA GLU A 6 -6.68 17.26 2.48
C GLU A 6 -5.29 16.65 2.46
N ARG A 7 -5.19 15.34 2.24
CA ARG A 7 -3.91 14.62 2.13
C ARG A 7 -3.07 15.06 0.95
N LEU A 8 -3.69 15.49 -0.14
CA LEU A 8 -3.01 16.00 -1.32
C LEU A 8 -2.35 17.37 -1.08
N TYR A 9 -2.77 18.07 -0.02
CA TYR A 9 -2.23 19.36 0.39
C TYR A 9 -1.24 19.27 1.53
N ASP A 10 -0.95 18.05 2.03
CA ASP A 10 0.04 17.84 3.08
C ASP A 10 1.42 18.38 2.67
N ARG A 11 2.14 18.95 3.64
CA ARG A 11 3.47 19.51 3.42
C ARG A 11 4.47 18.47 2.91
N GLU A 12 4.39 17.23 3.43
CA GLU A 12 5.29 16.16 3.03
C GLU A 12 5.01 15.69 1.60
N PHE A 13 3.72 15.61 1.21
CA PHE A 13 3.32 15.30 -0.16
C PHE A 13 3.89 16.31 -1.17
N ARG A 14 3.93 17.60 -0.81
CA ARG A 14 4.49 18.67 -1.66
C ARG A 14 6.02 18.62 -1.81
N LYS A 15 6.72 17.87 -0.97
CA LYS A 15 8.17 17.68 -1.05
C LYS A 15 8.58 16.62 -2.06
N LEU A 16 7.64 15.82 -2.58
CA LEU A 16 7.90 14.80 -3.59
C LEU A 16 8.39 15.45 -4.89
N LYS A 17 9.46 14.91 -5.44
CA LYS A 17 10.17 15.43 -6.61
C LYS A 17 9.96 14.55 -7.84
N LYS A 18 10.48 15.01 -8.96
CA LYS A 18 10.56 14.21 -10.17
C LYS A 18 11.43 12.96 -9.89
N GLY A 19 10.90 11.79 -10.25
CA GLY A 19 11.55 10.51 -10.06
C GLY A 19 11.12 9.79 -8.76
N ASP A 20 10.66 10.51 -7.74
CA ASP A 20 10.16 9.86 -6.53
C ASP A 20 8.98 8.94 -6.84
N THR A 21 8.84 7.88 -6.07
CA THR A 21 7.68 6.99 -6.08
C THR A 21 6.98 7.02 -4.72
N LEU A 22 5.71 7.41 -4.72
CA LEU A 22 4.83 7.30 -3.57
C LEU A 22 4.05 5.99 -3.68
N ILE A 23 4.13 5.12 -2.67
CA ILE A 23 3.35 3.89 -2.59
C ILE A 23 2.29 4.04 -1.49
N VAL A 24 1.01 3.88 -1.86
CA VAL A 24 -0.13 3.94 -0.95
C VAL A 24 -0.52 2.52 -0.54
N CYS A 25 -0.56 2.25 0.78
CA CYS A 25 -0.82 0.94 1.36
C CYS A 25 -2.33 0.64 1.48
N GLY A 26 -3.05 0.77 0.37
CA GLY A 26 -4.48 0.49 0.26
C GLY A 26 -5.39 1.66 0.60
N ASP A 27 -6.69 1.45 0.38
CA ASP A 27 -7.74 2.44 0.57
C ASP A 27 -7.39 3.78 -0.09
N PHE A 28 -7.02 3.71 -1.37
CA PHE A 28 -6.71 4.89 -2.16
C PHE A 28 -7.92 5.83 -2.22
N GLY A 29 -9.12 5.27 -2.47
CA GLY A 29 -10.40 5.92 -2.28
C GLY A 29 -10.78 6.97 -3.33
N TYR A 30 -9.97 7.17 -4.37
CA TYR A 30 -10.26 8.10 -5.47
C TYR A 30 -10.72 7.40 -6.75
N ILE A 31 -10.98 6.09 -6.69
CA ILE A 31 -11.55 5.31 -7.80
C ILE A 31 -12.73 4.53 -7.25
N PHE A 32 -13.85 5.20 -7.07
CA PHE A 32 -15.01 4.62 -6.42
C PHE A 32 -16.26 4.68 -7.33
N ASN A 33 -16.80 5.86 -7.62
CA ASN A 33 -18.03 6.04 -8.38
C ASN A 33 -17.87 6.75 -9.74
N GLY A 34 -16.68 7.29 -10.04
CA GLY A 34 -16.37 8.00 -11.28
C GLY A 34 -16.96 9.41 -11.36
N SER A 35 -17.16 10.03 -10.21
CA SER A 35 -17.63 11.41 -10.11
C SER A 35 -16.69 12.41 -10.80
N LYS A 36 -17.15 13.65 -10.91
CA LYS A 36 -16.31 14.75 -11.44
C LYS A 36 -15.13 15.03 -10.51
N ASP A 37 -15.35 14.94 -9.21
CA ASP A 37 -14.32 15.19 -8.19
C ASP A 37 -13.25 14.12 -8.22
N GLU A 38 -13.64 12.84 -8.31
CA GLU A 38 -12.67 11.76 -8.54
C GLU A 38 -11.83 11.98 -9.80
N LYS A 39 -12.47 12.34 -10.90
CA LYS A 39 -11.75 12.63 -12.17
C LYS A 39 -10.79 13.78 -12.02
N ALA A 40 -11.14 14.82 -11.27
CA ALA A 40 -10.24 15.95 -11.00
C ALA A 40 -9.02 15.51 -10.20
N VAL A 41 -9.20 14.68 -9.15
CA VAL A 41 -8.09 14.14 -8.35
C VAL A 41 -7.21 13.20 -9.17
N ILE A 42 -7.81 12.29 -9.95
CA ILE A 42 -7.07 11.41 -10.85
C ILE A 42 -6.21 12.22 -11.83
N ASN A 43 -6.76 13.27 -12.42
CA ASN A 43 -6.00 14.16 -13.32
C ASN A 43 -4.86 14.86 -12.57
N TYR A 44 -5.15 15.40 -11.39
CA TYR A 44 -4.15 16.06 -10.55
C TYR A 44 -2.98 15.13 -10.23
N LEU A 45 -3.22 13.88 -9.81
CA LEU A 45 -2.18 12.91 -9.48
C LEU A 45 -1.45 12.40 -10.73
N ALA A 46 -2.18 12.18 -11.82
CA ALA A 46 -1.61 11.73 -13.10
C ALA A 46 -0.58 12.70 -13.69
N ASP A 47 -0.75 13.99 -13.41
CA ASP A 47 0.10 15.08 -13.94
C ASP A 47 1.27 15.43 -13.00
N ARG A 48 1.42 14.72 -11.88
CA ARG A 48 2.55 14.93 -10.97
C ARG A 48 3.87 14.50 -11.61
N LYS A 49 4.97 15.12 -11.18
CA LYS A 49 6.32 14.77 -11.66
C LYS A 49 6.86 13.48 -11.03
N PHE A 50 6.27 13.04 -9.93
CA PHE A 50 6.53 11.77 -9.27
C PHE A 50 5.47 10.74 -9.63
N THR A 51 5.75 9.46 -9.37
CA THR A 51 4.78 8.37 -9.57
C THR A 51 3.97 8.18 -8.30
N THR A 52 2.63 8.13 -8.42
CA THR A 52 1.76 7.62 -7.36
C THR A 52 1.36 6.19 -7.72
N ALA A 53 1.80 5.23 -6.93
CA ALA A 53 1.45 3.83 -7.03
C ALA A 53 0.65 3.43 -5.79
N PHE A 54 -0.36 2.57 -5.93
CA PHE A 54 -1.14 2.10 -4.78
C PHE A 54 -1.48 0.61 -4.91
N VAL A 55 -1.53 -0.09 -3.79
CA VAL A 55 -2.23 -1.37 -3.69
C VAL A 55 -3.69 -1.10 -3.37
N ASP A 56 -4.57 -1.98 -3.75
CA ASP A 56 -5.99 -1.85 -3.42
C ASP A 56 -6.26 -2.17 -1.94
N GLY A 57 -7.26 -1.53 -1.40
CA GLY A 57 -7.83 -1.81 -0.08
C GLY A 57 -9.32 -2.16 -0.17
N THR A 58 -10.02 -2.05 0.95
CA THR A 58 -11.46 -2.35 1.04
C THR A 58 -12.35 -1.19 0.54
N HIS A 59 -11.79 0.00 0.35
CA HIS A 59 -12.50 1.19 -0.13
C HIS A 59 -12.15 1.57 -1.58
N ASP A 60 -11.68 0.60 -2.36
CA ASP A 60 -11.35 0.79 -3.77
C ASP A 60 -12.27 -0.03 -4.67
N ASN A 61 -12.77 0.56 -5.74
CA ASN A 61 -13.60 -0.13 -6.71
C ASN A 61 -12.75 -0.92 -7.70
N LEU A 62 -12.43 -2.17 -7.35
CA LEU A 62 -11.59 -3.03 -8.19
C LEU A 62 -12.23 -3.37 -9.53
N GLU A 63 -13.55 -3.43 -9.63
CA GLU A 63 -14.22 -3.61 -10.93
C GLU A 63 -13.83 -2.50 -11.91
N ARG A 64 -13.75 -1.25 -11.44
CA ARG A 64 -13.31 -0.12 -12.28
C ARG A 64 -11.83 -0.13 -12.56
N ILE A 65 -11.01 -0.47 -11.56
CA ILE A 65 -9.56 -0.57 -11.68
C ILE A 65 -9.19 -1.65 -12.71
N ASN A 66 -9.83 -2.82 -12.66
CA ASN A 66 -9.58 -3.96 -13.55
C ASN A 66 -9.96 -3.68 -15.01
N ARG A 67 -10.77 -2.65 -15.29
CA ARG A 67 -11.05 -2.18 -16.66
C ARG A 67 -9.93 -1.30 -17.24
N CYS A 68 -8.97 -0.87 -16.43
CA CYS A 68 -7.85 -0.08 -16.88
C CYS A 68 -6.83 -0.94 -17.62
N ARG A 69 -6.08 -0.31 -18.54
CA ARG A 69 -5.05 -1.01 -19.31
C ARG A 69 -3.97 -1.56 -18.39
N THR A 70 -3.66 -2.85 -18.51
CA THR A 70 -2.51 -3.47 -17.87
C THR A 70 -1.22 -3.19 -18.64
N THR A 71 -0.12 -3.03 -17.92
CA THR A 71 1.22 -2.85 -18.49
C THR A 71 2.27 -3.30 -17.50
N VAL A 72 3.49 -3.56 -17.98
CA VAL A 72 4.65 -3.78 -17.12
C VAL A 72 5.20 -2.43 -16.66
N TRP A 73 5.50 -2.31 -15.40
CA TRP A 73 6.20 -1.19 -14.81
C TRP A 73 7.17 -1.68 -13.74
N LYS A 74 8.46 -1.30 -13.83
CA LYS A 74 9.49 -1.67 -12.84
C LYS A 74 9.55 -3.19 -12.51
N GLY A 75 9.34 -4.05 -13.51
CA GLY A 75 9.38 -5.52 -13.39
C GLY A 75 8.05 -6.20 -13.08
N GLY A 76 7.08 -5.50 -12.52
CA GLY A 76 5.75 -6.04 -12.17
C GLY A 76 4.62 -5.53 -13.06
N MET A 77 3.47 -6.19 -12.97
CA MET A 77 2.23 -5.80 -13.68
C MET A 77 1.47 -4.74 -12.90
N VAL A 78 0.98 -3.72 -13.61
CA VAL A 78 0.17 -2.64 -13.05
C VAL A 78 -1.06 -2.35 -13.93
N HIS A 79 -2.13 -1.85 -13.31
CA HIS A 79 -3.16 -1.14 -14.05
C HIS A 79 -2.74 0.33 -14.17
N ARG A 80 -2.60 0.83 -15.38
CA ARG A 80 -2.33 2.25 -15.62
C ARG A 80 -3.63 3.02 -15.55
N ILE A 81 -3.87 3.67 -14.43
CA ILE A 81 -5.09 4.47 -14.24
C ILE A 81 -5.05 5.69 -15.17
N LYS A 82 -4.00 6.51 -15.04
CA LYS A 82 -3.72 7.64 -15.91
C LYS A 82 -2.32 8.20 -15.65
N GLY A 83 -1.58 8.56 -16.70
CA GLY A 83 -0.26 9.23 -16.55
C GLY A 83 0.67 8.51 -15.55
N ASN A 84 1.03 9.21 -14.49
CA ASN A 84 1.88 8.70 -13.41
C ASN A 84 1.10 8.09 -12.22
N LEU A 85 -0.18 7.79 -12.39
CA LEU A 85 -1.01 7.11 -11.40
C LEU A 85 -1.21 5.65 -11.78
N LEU A 86 -0.72 4.73 -10.92
CA LEU A 86 -0.66 3.29 -11.16
C LEU A 86 -1.30 2.53 -10.01
N HIS A 87 -2.06 1.47 -10.33
CA HIS A 87 -2.45 0.44 -9.37
C HIS A 87 -1.49 -0.74 -9.49
N LEU A 88 -0.84 -1.11 -8.40
CA LEU A 88 0.06 -2.25 -8.30
C LEU A 88 -0.78 -3.52 -8.17
N MET A 89 -0.71 -4.41 -9.17
CA MET A 89 -1.49 -5.64 -9.13
C MET A 89 -1.01 -6.55 -8.00
N ARG A 90 -1.91 -7.36 -7.48
CA ARG A 90 -1.64 -8.27 -6.36
C ARG A 90 -0.57 -9.30 -6.71
N GLY A 91 0.29 -9.60 -5.73
CA GLY A 91 1.31 -10.64 -5.86
C GLY A 91 2.44 -10.30 -6.83
N GLN A 92 2.70 -9.03 -7.11
CA GLN A 92 3.79 -8.62 -7.98
C GLN A 92 5.03 -8.21 -7.18
N ILE A 93 6.20 -8.34 -7.82
CA ILE A 93 7.47 -7.82 -7.31
C ILE A 93 7.92 -6.70 -8.24
N PHE A 94 8.28 -5.57 -7.65
CA PHE A 94 8.75 -4.37 -8.36
C PHE A 94 10.18 -4.05 -7.99
N GLU A 95 11.00 -3.72 -8.98
CA GLU A 95 12.38 -3.22 -8.78
C GLU A 95 12.36 -1.69 -8.83
N ILE A 96 12.32 -1.06 -7.66
CA ILE A 96 12.24 0.40 -7.55
C ILE A 96 13.50 0.87 -6.80
N GLU A 97 14.24 1.80 -7.38
CA GLU A 97 15.46 2.40 -6.81
C GLU A 97 16.49 1.39 -6.25
N GLY A 98 16.58 0.22 -6.91
CA GLY A 98 17.48 -0.86 -6.49
C GLY A 98 16.97 -1.69 -5.30
N SER A 99 15.71 -1.52 -4.93
CA SER A 99 15.02 -2.34 -3.92
C SER A 99 13.96 -3.22 -4.58
N SER A 100 13.88 -4.47 -4.16
CA SER A 100 12.81 -5.39 -4.55
C SER A 100 11.64 -5.28 -3.58
N ILE A 101 10.44 -5.00 -4.12
CA ILE A 101 9.23 -4.72 -3.32
C ILE A 101 8.13 -5.67 -3.74
N PHE A 102 7.73 -6.57 -2.85
CA PHE A 102 6.52 -7.39 -3.04
C PHE A 102 5.29 -6.61 -2.61
N THR A 103 4.24 -6.63 -3.45
CA THR A 103 3.01 -5.90 -3.16
C THR A 103 1.79 -6.79 -3.24
N PHE A 104 0.82 -6.58 -2.32
CA PHE A 104 -0.43 -7.32 -2.34
C PHE A 104 -1.54 -6.51 -1.68
N GLY A 105 -2.58 -6.19 -2.43
CA GLY A 105 -3.75 -5.48 -1.95
C GLY A 105 -4.87 -6.39 -1.45
N GLY A 106 -6.04 -5.80 -1.26
CA GLY A 106 -7.25 -6.49 -0.83
C GLY A 106 -7.42 -6.59 0.69
N GLY A 107 -8.62 -6.96 1.07
CA GLY A 107 -9.02 -7.10 2.46
C GLY A 107 -10.39 -7.72 2.57
N GLU A 108 -10.97 -7.61 3.75
CA GLU A 108 -12.34 -8.00 4.04
C GLU A 108 -12.99 -6.89 4.87
N SER A 109 -13.99 -6.24 4.32
CA SER A 109 -14.72 -5.15 4.98
C SER A 109 -15.47 -5.65 6.21
N THR A 110 -15.29 -4.97 7.32
CA THR A 110 -16.04 -5.28 8.56
C THR A 110 -17.52 -4.88 8.47
N ASP A 111 -17.86 -4.03 7.54
CA ASP A 111 -19.20 -3.49 7.25
C ASP A 111 -19.78 -4.04 5.91
N LYS A 112 -19.31 -5.22 5.49
CA LYS A 112 -19.63 -5.86 4.21
C LYS A 112 -21.14 -5.92 3.97
N ASP A 113 -21.92 -6.42 4.94
CA ASP A 113 -23.36 -6.62 4.78
C ASP A 113 -24.06 -5.28 4.49
N MET A 114 -23.73 -4.24 5.23
CA MET A 114 -24.27 -2.90 5.00
C MET A 114 -23.88 -2.35 3.63
N ARG A 115 -22.63 -2.56 3.20
CA ARG A 115 -22.15 -2.09 1.89
C ARG A 115 -22.78 -2.87 0.73
N VAL A 116 -23.05 -4.16 0.90
CA VAL A 116 -23.80 -4.97 -0.07
C VAL A 116 -25.22 -4.42 -0.25
N GLU A 117 -25.93 -4.14 0.84
CA GLU A 117 -27.27 -3.53 0.79
C GLU A 117 -27.30 -2.17 0.07
N GLN A 118 -26.23 -1.40 0.22
CA GLN A 118 -26.06 -0.09 -0.43
C GLN A 118 -25.52 -0.16 -1.87
N GLY A 119 -25.14 -1.35 -2.37
CA GLY A 119 -24.50 -1.52 -3.66
C GLY A 119 -23.09 -0.91 -3.74
N LEU A 120 -22.40 -0.85 -2.62
CA LEU A 120 -21.07 -0.25 -2.46
C LEU A 120 -19.98 -1.27 -2.09
N TRP A 121 -20.26 -2.54 -2.28
CA TRP A 121 -19.32 -3.63 -2.09
C TRP A 121 -19.05 -4.36 -3.40
N TRP A 122 -17.79 -4.72 -3.62
CA TRP A 122 -17.33 -5.47 -4.78
C TRP A 122 -16.67 -6.76 -4.34
N ARG A 123 -17.04 -7.87 -4.99
CA ARG A 123 -16.50 -9.22 -4.69
C ARG A 123 -14.98 -9.25 -4.79
N GLU A 124 -14.41 -8.46 -5.69
CA GLU A 124 -12.99 -8.35 -5.97
C GLU A 124 -12.19 -7.73 -4.81
N GLU A 125 -12.84 -7.14 -3.81
CA GLU A 125 -12.20 -6.69 -2.57
C GLU A 125 -11.43 -7.83 -1.90
N GLU A 126 -12.04 -9.01 -1.85
CA GLU A 126 -11.44 -10.21 -1.28
C GLU A 126 -10.56 -10.92 -2.33
N PRO A 127 -9.25 -11.09 -2.08
CA PRO A 127 -8.38 -11.82 -2.98
C PRO A 127 -8.81 -13.27 -3.18
N THR A 128 -8.66 -13.73 -4.41
CA THR A 128 -8.94 -15.11 -4.78
C THR A 128 -7.78 -16.04 -4.38
N PRO A 129 -8.04 -17.36 -4.18
CA PRO A 129 -6.97 -18.33 -3.97
C PRO A 129 -5.93 -18.36 -5.11
N ALA A 130 -6.36 -18.09 -6.34
CA ALA A 130 -5.47 -18.04 -7.50
C ALA A 130 -4.50 -16.85 -7.42
N GLU A 131 -4.96 -15.66 -7.03
CA GLU A 131 -4.09 -14.49 -6.83
C GLU A 131 -3.09 -14.73 -5.70
N MET A 132 -3.53 -15.36 -4.59
CA MET A 132 -2.62 -15.72 -3.49
C MET A 132 -1.59 -16.76 -3.93
N ALA A 133 -1.96 -17.79 -4.68
CA ALA A 133 -1.05 -18.79 -5.21
C ALA A 133 -0.04 -18.19 -6.20
N ASP A 134 -0.49 -17.28 -7.07
CA ASP A 134 0.41 -16.57 -7.99
C ASP A 134 1.43 -15.68 -7.26
N GLY A 135 1.01 -14.99 -6.21
CA GLY A 135 1.90 -14.20 -5.37
C GLY A 135 2.96 -15.07 -4.67
N ALA A 136 2.53 -16.21 -4.08
CA ALA A 136 3.44 -17.17 -3.46
C ALA A 136 4.45 -17.74 -4.44
N ARG A 137 3.99 -18.12 -5.64
CA ARG A 137 4.87 -18.62 -6.72
C ARG A 137 5.92 -17.59 -7.13
N ARG A 138 5.55 -16.30 -7.27
CA ARG A 138 6.50 -15.24 -7.60
C ARG A 138 7.55 -15.02 -6.51
N LEU A 139 7.15 -15.12 -5.25
CA LEU A 139 8.10 -15.07 -4.13
C LEU A 139 9.05 -16.27 -4.16
N ASP A 140 8.55 -17.47 -4.45
CA ASP A 140 9.36 -18.67 -4.59
C ASP A 140 10.36 -18.52 -5.75
N GLU A 141 9.93 -18.06 -6.91
CA GLU A 141 10.78 -17.74 -8.07
C GLU A 141 11.87 -16.70 -7.75
N ALA A 142 11.58 -15.77 -6.82
CA ALA A 142 12.54 -14.79 -6.30
C ALA A 142 13.41 -15.34 -5.15
N GLY A 143 13.36 -16.65 -4.88
CA GLY A 143 14.10 -17.30 -3.79
C GLY A 143 13.61 -16.93 -2.41
N CYS A 144 12.33 -16.59 -2.27
CA CYS A 144 11.69 -16.13 -1.03
C CYS A 144 12.45 -14.96 -0.37
N ARG A 145 12.95 -14.03 -1.18
CA ARG A 145 13.71 -12.87 -0.70
C ARG A 145 13.30 -11.60 -1.42
N VAL A 146 12.89 -10.60 -0.66
CA VAL A 146 12.60 -9.25 -1.14
C VAL A 146 13.09 -8.22 -0.12
N ASP A 147 13.34 -6.98 -0.53
CA ASP A 147 13.75 -5.95 0.43
C ASP A 147 12.59 -5.48 1.29
N TYR A 148 11.44 -5.23 0.66
CA TYR A 148 10.25 -4.71 1.33
C TYR A 148 9.00 -5.46 0.90
N ILE A 149 8.02 -5.46 1.81
CA ILE A 149 6.66 -5.92 1.53
C ILE A 149 5.69 -4.77 1.79
N VAL A 150 4.78 -4.51 0.86
CA VAL A 150 3.74 -3.49 0.99
C VAL A 150 2.39 -4.13 0.74
N THR A 151 1.53 -4.09 1.76
CA THR A 151 0.18 -4.65 1.70
C THR A 151 -0.85 -3.68 2.23
N HIS A 152 -2.13 -3.95 2.02
CA HIS A 152 -3.19 -3.26 2.76
C HIS A 152 -3.34 -3.87 4.16
N GLU A 153 -3.59 -5.17 4.24
CA GLU A 153 -3.75 -5.93 5.47
C GLU A 153 -2.40 -6.44 6.02
N PRO A 154 -2.21 -6.55 7.35
CA PRO A 154 -1.03 -7.14 7.96
C PRO A 154 -1.12 -8.67 8.08
N PRO A 155 0.00 -9.37 8.42
CA PRO A 155 0.00 -10.74 8.88
C PRO A 155 -0.90 -10.96 10.11
N SER A 156 -1.39 -12.20 10.31
CA SER A 156 -2.38 -12.52 11.34
C SER A 156 -1.92 -12.19 12.76
N LEU A 157 -0.70 -12.56 13.14
CA LEU A 157 -0.18 -12.28 14.49
C LEU A 157 -0.04 -10.78 14.75
N VAL A 158 0.37 -10.01 13.74
CA VAL A 158 0.48 -8.55 13.82
C VAL A 158 -0.91 -7.93 14.00
N LYS A 159 -1.89 -8.36 13.20
CA LYS A 159 -3.28 -7.88 13.31
C LYS A 159 -3.88 -8.19 14.66
N SER A 160 -3.77 -9.45 15.13
CA SER A 160 -4.27 -9.88 16.43
C SER A 160 -3.67 -9.07 17.57
N ALA A 161 -2.35 -8.88 17.59
CA ALA A 161 -1.68 -8.09 18.62
C ALA A 161 -2.15 -6.62 18.64
N MET A 162 -2.39 -6.01 17.48
CA MET A 162 -2.88 -4.64 17.39
C MET A 162 -4.34 -4.52 17.85
N LEU A 163 -5.21 -5.45 17.44
CA LEU A 163 -6.63 -5.44 17.80
C LEU A 163 -6.83 -5.70 19.29
N LEU A 164 -6.17 -6.71 19.86
CA LEU A 164 -6.23 -7.01 21.28
C LEU A 164 -5.79 -5.82 22.15
N ARG A 165 -4.73 -5.14 21.74
CA ARG A 165 -4.28 -3.94 22.43
C ARG A 165 -5.31 -2.81 22.45
N ARG A 166 -6.16 -2.72 21.41
CA ARG A 166 -7.25 -1.75 21.31
C ARG A 166 -8.54 -2.24 22.01
N GLY A 167 -8.54 -3.45 22.60
CA GLY A 167 -9.71 -4.05 23.20
C GLY A 167 -10.73 -4.58 22.20
N PHE A 168 -10.35 -4.76 20.94
CA PHE A 168 -11.21 -5.37 19.93
C PHE A 168 -11.04 -6.89 19.90
N ALA A 169 -12.13 -7.57 19.51
CA ALA A 169 -12.07 -8.99 19.21
C ALA A 169 -11.13 -9.28 18.03
N ASP A 170 -10.47 -10.43 18.06
CA ASP A 170 -9.63 -10.88 16.97
C ASP A 170 -10.48 -11.11 15.71
N ARG A 171 -10.03 -10.54 14.59
CA ARG A 171 -10.71 -10.59 13.28
C ARG A 171 -9.68 -10.87 12.18
N VAL A 172 -9.00 -12.00 12.29
CA VAL A 172 -8.11 -12.48 11.24
C VAL A 172 -8.90 -13.27 10.20
N ASN A 173 -8.50 -13.15 8.94
CA ASN A 173 -9.10 -13.85 7.82
C ASN A 173 -8.05 -14.67 7.04
N LYS A 174 -8.47 -15.31 5.94
CA LYS A 174 -7.58 -16.13 5.10
C LYS A 174 -6.40 -15.35 4.53
N LEU A 175 -6.60 -14.08 4.17
CA LEU A 175 -5.54 -13.22 3.65
C LEU A 175 -4.49 -12.92 4.71
N ASN A 176 -4.91 -12.65 5.96
CA ASN A 176 -3.97 -12.46 7.06
C ASN A 176 -3.14 -13.74 7.32
N GLY A 177 -3.77 -14.92 7.23
CA GLY A 177 -3.08 -16.22 7.33
C GLY A 177 -2.07 -16.43 6.21
N TYR A 178 -2.43 -16.11 4.97
CA TYR A 178 -1.52 -16.13 3.82
C TYR A 178 -0.30 -15.22 4.04
N PHE A 179 -0.51 -14.01 4.54
CA PHE A 179 0.57 -13.11 4.87
C PHE A 179 1.44 -13.60 6.04
N GLU A 180 0.86 -14.31 7.00
CA GLU A 180 1.63 -14.94 8.08
C GLU A 180 2.60 -15.99 7.53
N GLU A 181 2.15 -16.82 6.58
CA GLU A 181 3.01 -17.82 5.95
C GLU A 181 4.13 -17.18 5.11
N ILE A 182 3.84 -16.09 4.39
CA ILE A 182 4.88 -15.31 3.71
C ILE A 182 5.90 -14.77 4.72
N GLY A 183 5.42 -14.21 5.84
CA GLY A 183 6.29 -13.67 6.89
C GLY A 183 7.23 -14.70 7.52
N ARG A 184 6.83 -15.99 7.55
CA ARG A 184 7.63 -17.09 8.05
C ARG A 184 8.60 -17.67 7.04
N SER A 185 8.20 -17.71 5.77
CA SER A 185 8.96 -18.39 4.70
C SER A 185 9.90 -17.47 3.94
N CYS A 186 9.68 -16.14 3.98
CA CYS A 186 10.47 -15.20 3.19
C CYS A 186 11.37 -14.30 4.05
N GLU A 187 12.51 -13.94 3.47
CA GLU A 187 13.39 -12.91 4.02
C GLU A 187 12.99 -11.53 3.50
N TYR A 188 12.81 -10.57 4.39
CA TYR A 188 12.55 -9.17 4.05
C TYR A 188 13.08 -8.24 5.15
N LYS A 189 13.38 -7.00 4.79
CA LYS A 189 13.86 -5.97 5.73
C LYS A 189 12.71 -5.36 6.52
N ARG A 190 11.63 -4.96 5.84
CA ARG A 190 10.47 -4.35 6.49
C ARG A 190 9.17 -4.58 5.69
N TRP A 191 8.07 -4.68 6.43
CA TRP A 191 6.71 -4.83 5.93
C TRP A 191 5.87 -3.61 6.32
N TYR A 192 5.28 -2.93 5.34
CA TYR A 192 4.40 -1.79 5.52
C TYR A 192 2.96 -2.17 5.19
N PHE A 193 2.01 -1.71 6.00
CA PHE A 193 0.58 -1.96 5.79
C PHE A 193 -0.28 -0.82 6.31
N GLY A 194 -1.55 -0.66 5.80
CA GLY A 194 -2.38 0.53 6.02
C GLY A 194 -3.70 0.33 6.74
N SER A 195 -4.28 -0.88 6.74
CA SER A 195 -5.69 -1.14 7.12
C SER A 195 -6.08 -0.76 8.55
N LEU A 196 -5.14 -0.61 9.46
CA LEU A 196 -5.42 -0.34 10.87
C LEU A 196 -5.35 1.14 11.26
N HIS A 197 -5.13 2.04 10.30
CA HIS A 197 -5.20 3.51 10.45
C HIS A 197 -4.36 4.04 11.62
N GLU A 198 -3.12 3.58 11.74
CA GLU A 198 -2.18 4.00 12.79
C GLU A 198 -0.78 4.22 12.19
N ASP A 199 -0.11 5.29 12.59
CA ASP A 199 1.29 5.53 12.24
C ASP A 199 2.18 4.97 13.34
N ARG A 200 2.62 3.71 13.18
CA ARG A 200 3.31 3.01 14.26
C ARG A 200 4.25 1.92 13.78
N VAL A 201 5.43 1.86 14.37
CA VAL A 201 6.31 0.69 14.35
C VAL A 201 5.77 -0.35 15.33
N ILE A 202 5.39 -1.52 14.82
CA ILE A 202 4.80 -2.59 15.62
C ILE A 202 5.89 -3.55 16.11
N THR A 203 6.78 -3.93 15.21
CA THR A 203 7.99 -4.71 15.49
C THR A 203 9.14 -4.13 14.69
N GLU A 204 10.35 -4.65 14.85
CA GLU A 204 11.52 -4.25 14.04
C GLU A 204 11.25 -4.38 12.52
N ARG A 205 10.38 -5.29 12.12
CA ARG A 205 10.10 -5.60 10.72
C ARG A 205 8.71 -5.14 10.23
N HIS A 206 7.81 -4.69 11.11
CA HIS A 206 6.43 -4.34 10.75
C HIS A 206 6.10 -2.91 11.13
N THR A 207 5.61 -2.14 10.16
CA THR A 207 5.21 -0.74 10.33
C THR A 207 3.81 -0.54 9.77
N CYS A 208 2.89 -0.12 10.64
CA CYS A 208 1.60 0.38 10.22
C CYS A 208 1.75 1.85 9.80
N VAL A 209 1.21 2.20 8.65
CA VAL A 209 1.25 3.55 8.09
C VAL A 209 -0.16 4.08 7.90
N PHE A 210 -0.35 5.37 8.11
CA PHE A 210 -1.64 6.00 7.92
C PHE A 210 -1.50 7.42 7.36
N ARG A 211 -1.16 8.40 8.18
CA ARG A 211 -1.07 9.81 7.77
C ARG A 211 0.33 10.23 7.38
N LYS A 212 1.34 9.63 8.00
CA LYS A 212 2.73 9.99 7.76
C LYS A 212 3.21 9.46 6.41
N LEU A 213 3.97 10.28 5.73
CA LEU A 213 4.74 9.89 4.57
C LEU A 213 6.12 9.48 5.05
N LEU A 214 6.45 8.20 4.90
CA LEU A 214 7.71 7.62 5.38
C LEU A 214 8.59 7.23 4.19
N PRO A 215 9.86 7.63 4.17
CA PRO A 215 10.82 7.04 3.24
C PRO A 215 10.94 5.54 3.46
N LEU A 216 10.93 4.78 2.38
CA LEU A 216 11.07 3.33 2.44
C LEU A 216 12.44 2.98 3.04
N GLY A 217 12.46 2.05 4.00
CA GLY A 217 13.68 1.60 4.66
C GLY A 217 14.22 2.48 5.80
N GLU A 218 13.72 3.70 5.99
CA GLU A 218 14.06 4.48 7.18
C GLU A 218 13.37 3.91 8.43
N ASP A 219 14.10 3.95 9.55
CA ASP A 219 13.50 3.62 10.85
C ASP A 219 12.68 4.83 11.35
N PRO A 220 11.33 4.70 11.46
CA PRO A 220 10.51 5.79 11.97
C PRO A 220 10.87 6.22 13.41
N ALA A 221 11.49 5.33 14.19
CA ALA A 221 11.93 5.64 15.56
C ALA A 221 13.16 6.57 15.56
N ALA A 222 14.00 6.52 14.51
CA ALA A 222 15.18 7.39 14.39
C ALA A 222 14.82 8.87 14.18
N ARG A 223 13.59 9.18 13.71
CA ARG A 223 13.13 10.56 13.54
C ARG A 223 12.64 11.23 14.82
N GLY A 224 12.39 10.46 15.88
CA GLY A 224 11.92 10.99 17.18
C GLY A 224 13.01 11.57 18.06
N VAL A 225 14.29 11.39 17.74
CA VAL A 225 15.43 11.79 18.58
C VAL A 225 16.18 13.02 18.05
N SER A 226 15.92 13.45 16.83
CA SER A 226 16.56 14.65 16.25
C SER A 226 15.53 15.73 15.92
N GLY A 227 15.01 16.38 16.95
CA GLY A 227 14.63 17.78 16.84
C GLY A 227 15.92 18.57 16.65
N GLU A 228 15.99 19.32 15.53
CA GLU A 228 17.04 20.26 15.15
C GLU A 228 18.33 19.70 14.52
N ASN A 229 18.59 20.24 13.32
CA ASN A 229 19.84 20.22 12.54
C ASN A 229 20.23 18.96 11.79
N SER A 230 19.64 18.80 10.60
CA SER A 230 20.40 18.32 9.44
C SER A 230 20.12 19.16 8.19
N ALA A 231 20.55 20.41 8.22
CA ALA A 231 20.84 21.15 7.00
C ALA A 231 22.12 20.54 6.40
N GLY A 232 22.03 19.98 5.19
CA GLY A 232 23.23 19.71 4.39
C GLY A 232 23.54 18.30 3.95
N LYS A 233 22.57 17.37 3.89
CA LYS A 233 22.72 16.19 3.01
C LYS A 233 21.89 16.41 1.76
N GLU A 234 22.56 16.57 0.60
CA GLU A 234 21.92 16.50 -0.70
C GLU A 234 21.12 15.19 -0.74
N ARG A 235 19.79 15.30 -0.81
CA ARG A 235 18.93 14.15 -1.11
C ARG A 235 19.35 13.66 -2.49
N LYS A 236 19.78 12.39 -2.59
CA LYS A 236 19.81 11.71 -3.87
C LYS A 236 18.42 11.85 -4.47
N SER A 237 18.32 12.25 -5.73
CA SER A 237 17.09 12.22 -6.52
C SER A 237 16.60 10.76 -6.51
N ASP A 238 15.29 10.57 -6.43
CA ASP A 238 14.63 9.28 -6.50
C ASP A 238 14.56 8.56 -5.14
N VAL A 239 13.58 8.95 -4.33
CA VAL A 239 13.28 8.34 -3.02
C VAL A 239 11.88 7.74 -3.06
N GLU A 240 11.74 6.57 -2.46
CA GLU A 240 10.46 5.90 -2.29
C GLU A 240 9.81 6.31 -0.99
N PHE A 241 8.49 6.48 -1.02
CA PHE A 241 7.71 6.84 0.14
C PHE A 241 6.50 5.93 0.25
N VAL A 242 6.10 5.59 1.47
CA VAL A 242 4.89 4.84 1.78
C VAL A 242 3.94 5.66 2.66
N MET A 243 2.65 5.55 2.37
CA MET A 243 1.55 6.08 3.18
C MET A 243 0.29 5.23 2.99
N SER A 244 -0.73 5.44 3.80
CA SER A 244 -2.05 4.84 3.64
C SER A 244 -3.14 5.91 3.50
#